data_2de649a2ed96e9550f1ba8467686b68d
#
_entry.id   2de649a2ed96e9550f1ba8467686b68d
#
_cell.length_a   1.000
_cell.length_b   1.000
_cell.length_c   1.000
_cell.angle_alpha   90.00
_cell.angle_beta   90.00
_cell.angle_gamma   90.00
#
_symmetry.space_group_name_H-M   'P 1'
#
loop_
_entity.id
_entity.type
_entity.pdbx_description
1 polymer ?
#
loop_
_entity_poly.entity_id
_entity_poly.type
_entity_poly.pdbx_seq_one_letter_code
_entity_poly.pdbx_strand_id
1 'polypeptide(L)'
;PVMFVTEDTTRSNPDEIRAIYSRALELGADRICVCDTCGHATPHGTKQLLHFIQDEVIPDAGFRRRDIEVNWHGHQDRGLGVANNLAAVESGADVIHGTALGVGERAGNAPLDQTLVNLSLMGVIKNDLTQLKAYTQMAHDCIEVALPRNYPVFGKDAFETGTGVHASAVIKAMKKGNEWL
;
A
#
# COMPACT_ATOMS: atom_id res chain seq x y z
N PRO A 1 12.19 14.84 13.82
CA PRO A 1 12.44 13.88 12.76
C PRO A 1 12.31 14.55 11.39
N VAL A 2 13.20 14.18 10.47
CA VAL A 2 13.21 14.68 9.09
C VAL A 2 13.05 13.51 8.14
N MET A 3 12.03 13.52 7.30
CA MET A 3 11.83 12.53 6.25
C MET A 3 12.33 13.09 4.92
N PHE A 4 13.29 12.40 4.31
CA PHE A 4 13.71 12.69 2.95
C PHE A 4 12.85 11.90 1.96
N VAL A 5 12.20 12.61 1.05
CA VAL A 5 11.28 12.05 0.06
C VAL A 5 11.83 12.32 -1.33
N THR A 6 11.92 11.30 -2.15
CA THR A 6 12.30 11.42 -3.56
C THR A 6 11.06 11.36 -4.46
N GLU A 7 11.20 11.86 -5.68
CA GLU A 7 10.25 11.65 -6.76
C GLU A 7 10.83 10.62 -7.73
N ASP A 8 9.96 9.74 -8.25
CA ASP A 8 10.27 8.80 -9.34
C ASP A 8 11.44 7.83 -9.06
N THR A 9 11.57 7.39 -7.82
CA THR A 9 12.64 6.50 -7.38
C THR A 9 12.68 5.20 -8.19
N THR A 10 11.51 4.66 -8.54
CA THR A 10 11.39 3.36 -9.23
C THR A 10 11.94 3.35 -10.66
N ARG A 11 12.18 4.54 -11.26
CA ARG A 11 12.76 4.68 -12.60
C ARG A 11 14.13 5.38 -12.59
N SER A 12 14.66 5.68 -11.42
CA SER A 12 15.96 6.32 -11.27
C SER A 12 17.10 5.32 -11.35
N ASN A 13 18.30 5.82 -11.65
CA ASN A 13 19.51 5.01 -11.69
C ASN A 13 19.91 4.58 -10.27
N PRO A 14 20.27 3.31 -10.03
CA PRO A 14 20.67 2.83 -8.70
C PRO A 14 21.84 3.59 -8.06
N ASP A 15 22.83 4.03 -8.85
CA ASP A 15 23.97 4.79 -8.31
C ASP A 15 23.53 6.19 -7.84
N GLU A 16 22.59 6.82 -8.55
CA GLU A 16 22.01 8.11 -8.16
C GLU A 16 21.14 7.96 -6.90
N ILE A 17 20.34 6.89 -6.82
CA ILE A 17 19.57 6.55 -5.63
C ILE A 17 20.51 6.39 -4.43
N ARG A 18 21.59 5.60 -4.58
CA ARG A 18 22.61 5.41 -3.55
C ARG A 18 23.18 6.73 -3.08
N ALA A 19 23.64 7.57 -4.02
CA ALA A 19 24.27 8.84 -3.71
C ALA A 19 23.33 9.79 -2.95
N ILE A 20 22.09 9.95 -3.42
CA ILE A 20 21.16 10.93 -2.85
C ILE A 20 20.64 10.51 -1.47
N TYR A 21 20.30 9.21 -1.29
CA TYR A 21 19.84 8.72 0.01
C TYR A 21 20.97 8.70 1.03
N SER A 22 22.17 8.24 0.68
CA SER A 22 23.32 8.31 1.57
C SER A 22 23.58 9.74 2.02
N ARG A 23 23.54 10.69 1.10
CA ARG A 23 23.74 12.10 1.45
C ARG A 23 22.65 12.66 2.35
N ALA A 24 21.39 12.27 2.14
CA ALA A 24 20.29 12.68 3.00
C ALA A 24 20.46 12.16 4.43
N LEU A 25 20.84 10.89 4.58
CA LEU A 25 21.12 10.28 5.89
C LEU A 25 22.30 10.95 6.61
N GLU A 26 23.41 11.21 5.91
CA GLU A 26 24.57 11.95 6.45
C GLU A 26 24.20 13.36 6.95
N LEU A 27 23.23 14.00 6.32
CA LEU A 27 22.73 15.33 6.71
C LEU A 27 21.67 15.28 7.83
N GLY A 28 21.36 14.09 8.35
CA GLY A 28 20.50 13.92 9.51
C GLY A 28 19.05 13.57 9.21
N ALA A 29 18.73 13.12 8.01
CA ALA A 29 17.43 12.47 7.79
C ALA A 29 17.38 11.15 8.58
N ASP A 30 16.31 10.94 9.35
CA ASP A 30 16.05 9.72 10.11
C ASP A 30 14.95 8.87 9.49
N ARG A 31 14.33 9.37 8.41
CA ARG A 31 13.30 8.71 7.61
C ARG A 31 13.58 8.92 6.14
N ILE A 32 13.32 7.89 5.36
CA ILE A 32 13.39 7.97 3.90
C ILE A 32 12.10 7.42 3.30
N CYS A 33 11.64 8.05 2.21
CA CYS A 33 10.47 7.59 1.48
C CYS A 33 10.85 7.22 0.05
N VAL A 34 10.58 5.98 -0.31
CA VAL A 34 10.79 5.43 -1.65
C VAL A 34 9.49 5.61 -2.44
N CYS A 35 9.54 6.34 -3.56
CA CYS A 35 8.34 6.74 -4.29
C CYS A 35 8.23 6.04 -5.65
N ASP A 36 7.12 5.35 -5.84
CA ASP A 36 6.64 4.88 -7.15
C ASP A 36 5.67 5.91 -7.74
N THR A 37 6.23 7.07 -8.11
CA THR A 37 5.47 8.27 -8.51
C THR A 37 4.53 8.01 -9.68
N CYS A 38 4.95 7.18 -10.64
CA CYS A 38 4.19 6.88 -11.85
C CYS A 38 3.48 5.53 -11.82
N GLY A 39 3.40 4.87 -10.67
CA GLY A 39 2.81 3.53 -10.55
C GLY A 39 3.49 2.51 -11.48
N HIS A 40 4.82 2.66 -11.67
CA HIS A 40 5.61 1.86 -12.61
C HIS A 40 6.01 0.49 -12.04
N ALA A 41 6.22 0.42 -10.73
CA ALA A 41 6.71 -0.79 -10.07
C ALA A 41 5.76 -1.98 -10.21
N THR A 42 6.34 -3.16 -10.25
CA THR A 42 5.67 -4.43 -9.97
C THR A 42 5.91 -4.83 -8.51
N PRO A 43 5.13 -5.74 -7.91
CA PRO A 43 5.42 -6.23 -6.57
C PRO A 43 6.84 -6.78 -6.42
N HIS A 44 7.36 -7.47 -7.44
CA HIS A 44 8.74 -7.94 -7.46
C HIS A 44 9.74 -6.77 -7.48
N GLY A 45 9.51 -5.76 -8.32
CA GLY A 45 10.36 -4.56 -8.41
C GLY A 45 10.35 -3.76 -7.10
N THR A 46 9.19 -3.65 -6.44
CA THR A 46 9.05 -3.04 -5.11
C THR A 46 9.96 -3.74 -4.09
N LYS A 47 9.90 -5.08 -4.03
CA LYS A 47 10.75 -5.88 -3.14
C LYS A 47 12.24 -5.67 -3.43
N GLN A 48 12.64 -5.73 -4.69
CA GLN A 48 14.05 -5.56 -5.07
C GLN A 48 14.58 -4.17 -4.71
N LEU A 49 13.80 -3.12 -4.98
CA LEU A 49 14.19 -1.75 -4.65
C LEU A 49 14.31 -1.52 -3.13
N LEU A 50 13.36 -2.05 -2.36
CA LEU A 50 13.41 -1.94 -0.89
C LEU A 50 14.57 -2.72 -0.30
N HIS A 51 14.86 -3.93 -0.80
CA HIS A 51 16.05 -4.69 -0.39
C HIS A 51 17.34 -3.94 -0.73
N PHE A 52 17.45 -3.40 -1.95
CA PHE A 52 18.60 -2.59 -2.33
C PHE A 52 18.84 -1.41 -1.36
N ILE A 53 17.78 -0.70 -1.00
CA ILE A 53 17.89 0.44 -0.07
C ILE A 53 18.25 -0.03 1.35
N GLN A 54 17.61 -1.06 1.84
CA GLN A 54 17.76 -1.52 3.22
C GLN A 54 19.08 -2.28 3.46
N ASP A 55 19.50 -3.08 2.48
CA ASP A 55 20.60 -4.03 2.64
C ASP A 55 21.93 -3.47 2.09
N GLU A 56 21.86 -2.44 1.22
CA GLU A 56 23.06 -1.84 0.62
C GLU A 56 23.16 -0.34 0.94
N VAL A 57 22.18 0.48 0.53
CA VAL A 57 22.31 1.95 0.61
C VAL A 57 22.43 2.45 2.04
N ILE A 58 21.59 1.98 2.97
CA ILE A 58 21.62 2.38 4.37
C ILE A 58 22.92 1.94 5.05
N PRO A 59 23.39 0.67 4.91
CA PRO A 59 24.68 0.25 5.46
C PRO A 59 25.88 0.97 4.85
N ASP A 60 25.91 1.19 3.54
CA ASP A 60 27.01 1.89 2.86
C ASP A 60 27.14 3.36 3.34
N ALA A 61 26.02 3.98 3.72
CA ALA A 61 26.01 5.31 4.34
C ALA A 61 26.45 5.29 5.81
N GLY A 62 26.78 4.13 6.39
CA GLY A 62 27.26 3.99 7.76
C GLY A 62 26.16 3.86 8.82
N PHE A 63 24.90 3.63 8.41
CA PHE A 63 23.76 3.50 9.32
C PHE A 63 23.30 2.05 9.46
N ARG A 64 22.65 1.73 10.59
CA ARG A 64 21.97 0.45 10.76
C ARG A 64 20.53 0.59 10.25
N ARG A 65 20.03 -0.42 9.54
CA ARG A 65 18.64 -0.42 9.02
C ARG A 65 17.60 -0.05 10.09
N ARG A 66 17.75 -0.54 11.30
CA ARG A 66 16.81 -0.32 12.42
C ARG A 66 16.77 1.12 12.95
N ASP A 67 17.75 1.94 12.61
CA ASP A 67 17.84 3.33 13.06
C ASP A 67 17.21 4.30 12.03
N ILE A 68 16.85 3.79 10.86
CA ILE A 68 16.25 4.56 9.75
C ILE A 68 14.85 4.01 9.44
N GLU A 69 13.84 4.88 9.49
CA GLU A 69 12.48 4.52 9.08
C GLU A 69 12.36 4.54 7.55
N VAL A 70 11.98 3.41 6.95
CA VAL A 70 11.80 3.27 5.51
C VAL A 70 10.33 3.28 5.17
N ASN A 71 9.92 4.27 4.39
CA ASN A 71 8.56 4.47 3.92
C ASN A 71 8.44 4.07 2.44
N TRP A 72 7.28 3.53 2.07
CA TRP A 72 6.88 3.28 0.69
C TRP A 72 5.68 4.14 0.31
N HIS A 73 5.78 4.83 -0.82
CA HIS A 73 4.70 5.60 -1.41
C HIS A 73 4.49 5.19 -2.87
N GLY A 74 3.31 4.69 -3.20
CA GLY A 74 3.03 4.19 -4.54
C GLY A 74 1.69 4.67 -5.10
N HIS A 75 1.69 4.91 -6.43
CA HIS A 75 0.52 5.28 -7.21
C HIS A 75 -0.14 4.07 -7.90
N GLN A 76 -1.37 4.29 -8.39
CA GLN A 76 -2.28 3.25 -8.88
C GLN A 76 -2.33 3.14 -10.42
N ASP A 77 -1.43 3.79 -11.14
CA ASP A 77 -1.51 3.97 -12.60
C ASP A 77 -1.63 2.65 -13.37
N ARG A 78 -1.08 1.56 -12.87
CA ARG A 78 -1.19 0.21 -13.45
C ARG A 78 -2.11 -0.74 -12.66
N GLY A 79 -2.89 -0.21 -11.72
CA GLY A 79 -3.74 -1.03 -10.86
C GLY A 79 -2.97 -1.89 -9.83
N LEU A 80 -1.70 -1.59 -9.55
CA LEU A 80 -0.85 -2.39 -8.67
C LEU A 80 -0.58 -1.77 -7.30
N GLY A 81 -1.19 -0.63 -6.98
CA GLY A 81 -0.90 0.12 -5.74
C GLY A 81 -1.08 -0.72 -4.48
N VAL A 82 -2.19 -1.44 -4.34
CA VAL A 82 -2.41 -2.33 -3.19
C VAL A 82 -1.37 -3.46 -3.17
N ALA A 83 -1.15 -4.13 -4.30
CA ALA A 83 -0.19 -5.23 -4.38
C ALA A 83 1.24 -4.78 -4.06
N ASN A 84 1.62 -3.56 -4.48
CA ASN A 84 2.91 -2.99 -4.18
C ASN A 84 3.03 -2.60 -2.69
N ASN A 85 1.97 -2.07 -2.07
CA ASN A 85 1.94 -1.82 -0.62
C ASN A 85 2.16 -3.12 0.18
N LEU A 86 1.48 -4.21 -0.20
CA LEU A 86 1.66 -5.51 0.46
C LEU A 86 3.10 -6.03 0.26
N ALA A 87 3.64 -5.91 -0.94
CA ALA A 87 5.02 -6.28 -1.23
C ALA A 87 6.03 -5.45 -0.43
N ALA A 88 5.75 -4.16 -0.21
CA ALA A 88 6.58 -3.29 0.62
C ALA A 88 6.58 -3.73 2.09
N VAL A 89 5.42 -4.06 2.65
CA VAL A 89 5.31 -4.60 4.02
C VAL A 89 6.08 -5.91 4.15
N GLU A 90 5.90 -6.84 3.22
CA GLU A 90 6.62 -8.12 3.20
C GLU A 90 8.14 -7.95 3.08
N SER A 91 8.60 -6.83 2.52
CA SER A 91 10.03 -6.49 2.40
C SER A 91 10.56 -5.63 3.54
N GLY A 92 9.77 -5.44 4.60
CA GLY A 92 10.21 -4.75 5.80
C GLY A 92 10.18 -3.23 5.73
N ALA A 93 9.35 -2.62 4.87
CA ALA A 93 9.02 -1.21 4.99
C ALA A 93 8.32 -0.95 6.33
N ASP A 94 8.72 0.09 7.05
CA ASP A 94 8.15 0.43 8.36
C ASP A 94 6.79 1.12 8.20
N VAL A 95 6.63 1.90 7.14
CA VAL A 95 5.42 2.66 6.85
C VAL A 95 5.05 2.53 5.36
N ILE A 96 3.78 2.35 5.09
CA ILE A 96 3.21 2.41 3.74
C ILE A 96 2.22 3.57 3.65
N HIS A 97 2.20 4.23 2.51
CA HIS A 97 1.27 5.31 2.25
C HIS A 97 0.06 4.83 1.44
N GLY A 98 -1.08 5.42 1.74
CA GLY A 98 -2.32 5.20 1.01
C GLY A 98 -3.31 6.32 1.28
N THR A 99 -4.32 6.42 0.45
CA THR A 99 -5.40 7.41 0.62
C THR A 99 -6.76 6.71 0.66
N ALA A 100 -7.73 7.37 1.28
CA ALA A 100 -9.10 6.87 1.25
C ALA A 100 -9.56 6.69 -0.19
N LEU A 101 -10.10 5.51 -0.52
CA LEU A 101 -10.56 5.15 -1.86
C LEU A 101 -9.47 5.27 -2.95
N GLY A 102 -8.21 5.41 -2.58
CA GLY A 102 -7.12 5.62 -3.52
C GLY A 102 -7.12 6.99 -4.19
N VAL A 103 -7.83 7.97 -3.65
CA VAL A 103 -7.90 9.32 -4.25
C VAL A 103 -6.54 9.96 -4.35
N GLY A 104 -6.22 10.53 -5.50
CA GLY A 104 -4.97 11.19 -5.79
C GLY A 104 -4.85 11.58 -7.26
N GLU A 105 -3.68 12.00 -7.65
CA GLU A 105 -3.39 12.39 -9.04
C GLU A 105 -3.56 11.23 -10.01
N ARG A 106 -3.96 11.51 -11.23
CA ARG A 106 -4.11 10.55 -12.36
C ARG A 106 -5.06 9.40 -11.98
N ALA A 107 -4.55 8.16 -11.85
CA ALA A 107 -5.32 6.99 -11.42
C ALA A 107 -5.43 6.88 -9.88
N GLY A 108 -4.75 7.77 -9.15
CA GLY A 108 -4.77 7.84 -7.70
C GLY A 108 -3.58 7.16 -7.01
N ASN A 109 -3.68 7.06 -5.70
CA ASN A 109 -2.75 6.36 -4.82
C ASN A 109 -3.21 4.93 -4.52
N ALA A 110 -2.42 4.19 -3.78
CA ALA A 110 -2.86 2.90 -3.24
C ALA A 110 -4.10 3.11 -2.33
N PRO A 111 -5.23 2.42 -2.58
CA PRO A 111 -6.40 2.49 -1.72
C PRO A 111 -6.11 1.96 -0.32
N LEU A 112 -6.18 2.84 0.68
CA LEU A 112 -5.88 2.50 2.08
C LEU A 112 -6.87 1.49 2.64
N ASP A 113 -8.14 1.64 2.30
CA ASP A 113 -9.21 0.75 2.70
C ASP A 113 -8.97 -0.70 2.25
N GLN A 114 -8.62 -0.90 0.98
CA GLN A 114 -8.28 -2.23 0.46
C GLN A 114 -6.97 -2.76 1.06
N THR A 115 -5.99 -1.90 1.25
CA THR A 115 -4.71 -2.26 1.85
C THR A 115 -4.88 -2.76 3.28
N LEU A 116 -5.66 -2.06 4.12
CA LEU A 116 -5.92 -2.46 5.50
C LEU A 116 -6.64 -3.79 5.61
N VAL A 117 -7.65 -4.04 4.77
CA VAL A 117 -8.35 -5.34 4.74
C VAL A 117 -7.38 -6.47 4.39
N ASN A 118 -6.53 -6.29 3.38
CA ASN A 118 -5.54 -7.30 3.01
C ASN A 118 -4.53 -7.55 4.13
N LEU A 119 -4.00 -6.51 4.77
CA LEU A 119 -3.06 -6.66 5.89
C LEU A 119 -3.70 -7.37 7.09
N SER A 120 -4.97 -7.13 7.35
CA SER A 120 -5.73 -7.85 8.38
C SER A 120 -5.88 -9.33 8.03
N LEU A 121 -6.27 -9.65 6.81
CA LEU A 121 -6.39 -11.05 6.33
C LEU A 121 -5.04 -11.79 6.32
N MET A 122 -3.95 -11.09 6.07
CA MET A 122 -2.59 -11.63 6.17
C MET A 122 -2.12 -11.80 7.64
N GLY A 123 -2.88 -11.30 8.61
CA GLY A 123 -2.52 -11.35 10.03
C GLY A 123 -1.40 -10.37 10.43
N VAL A 124 -1.07 -9.40 9.56
CA VAL A 124 -0.04 -8.40 9.81
C VAL A 124 -0.52 -7.35 10.81
N ILE A 125 -1.77 -6.93 10.70
CA ILE A 125 -2.40 -5.99 11.62
C ILE A 125 -3.56 -6.66 12.37
N LYS A 126 -3.83 -6.17 13.58
CA LYS A 126 -4.93 -6.62 14.45
C LYS A 126 -5.89 -5.47 14.79
N ASN A 127 -5.86 -4.43 14.00
CA ASN A 127 -6.72 -3.26 14.19
C ASN A 127 -8.20 -3.65 14.01
N ASP A 128 -9.07 -3.02 14.79
CA ASP A 128 -10.51 -3.09 14.56
C ASP A 128 -10.85 -2.28 13.29
N LEU A 129 -11.33 -2.96 12.26
CA LEU A 129 -11.71 -2.37 10.98
C LEU A 129 -13.23 -2.12 10.85
N THR A 130 -14.01 -2.28 11.92
CA THR A 130 -15.48 -2.12 11.87
C THR A 130 -15.93 -0.73 11.43
N GLN A 131 -15.10 0.30 11.66
CA GLN A 131 -15.36 1.68 11.24
C GLN A 131 -14.91 1.98 9.79
N LEU A 132 -14.28 1.05 9.12
CA LEU A 132 -13.69 1.29 7.79
C LEU A 132 -14.76 1.63 6.74
N LYS A 133 -15.95 1.00 6.84
CA LYS A 133 -17.09 1.33 5.98
C LYS A 133 -17.56 2.78 6.16
N ALA A 134 -17.70 3.23 7.41
CA ALA A 134 -18.11 4.61 7.71
C ALA A 134 -17.04 5.62 7.25
N TYR A 135 -15.77 5.31 7.44
CA TYR A 135 -14.64 6.09 6.94
C TYR A 135 -14.67 6.24 5.41
N THR A 136 -14.86 5.13 4.69
CA THR A 136 -14.91 5.10 3.23
C THR A 136 -16.11 5.89 2.69
N GLN A 137 -17.28 5.74 3.33
CA GLN A 137 -18.47 6.50 2.96
C GLN A 137 -18.28 8.00 3.19
N MET A 138 -17.73 8.39 4.34
CA MET A 138 -17.43 9.79 4.64
C MET A 138 -16.46 10.39 3.63
N ALA A 139 -15.40 9.66 3.28
CA ALA A 139 -14.44 10.09 2.26
C ALA A 139 -15.14 10.31 0.91
N HIS A 140 -15.99 9.36 0.48
CA HIS A 140 -16.78 9.47 -0.74
C HIS A 140 -17.65 10.73 -0.74
N ASP A 141 -18.38 10.96 0.35
CA ASP A 141 -19.30 12.09 0.46
C ASP A 141 -18.57 13.46 0.47
N CYS A 142 -17.35 13.50 1.06
CA CYS A 142 -16.57 14.74 1.14
C CYS A 142 -15.86 15.13 -0.16
N ILE A 143 -15.49 14.16 -0.99
CA ILE A 143 -14.66 14.40 -2.18
C ILE A 143 -15.45 14.33 -3.50
N GLU A 144 -16.72 13.99 -3.43
CA GLU A 144 -17.63 13.86 -4.59
C GLU A 144 -17.10 12.93 -5.71
N VAL A 145 -16.23 11.98 -5.37
CA VAL A 145 -15.73 10.97 -6.31
C VAL A 145 -16.71 9.80 -6.35
N ALA A 146 -17.19 9.48 -7.55
CA ALA A 146 -18.11 8.37 -7.73
C ALA A 146 -17.44 7.03 -7.38
N LEU A 147 -18.03 6.31 -6.44
CA LEU A 147 -17.60 4.95 -6.10
C LEU A 147 -18.20 3.96 -7.12
N PRO A 148 -17.37 3.23 -7.89
CA PRO A 148 -17.88 2.21 -8.79
C PRO A 148 -18.66 1.12 -8.03
N ARG A 149 -19.75 0.62 -8.61
CA ARG A 149 -20.55 -0.44 -7.95
C ARG A 149 -19.73 -1.67 -7.60
N ASN A 150 -18.75 -2.02 -8.43
CA ASN A 150 -17.83 -3.14 -8.29
C ASN A 150 -16.52 -2.76 -7.57
N TYR A 151 -16.49 -1.63 -6.85
CA TYR A 151 -15.30 -1.28 -6.09
C TYR A 151 -14.99 -2.37 -5.05
N PRO A 152 -13.74 -2.86 -4.97
CA PRO A 152 -13.40 -3.93 -4.04
C PRO A 152 -13.74 -3.55 -2.60
N VAL A 153 -14.27 -4.50 -1.84
CA VAL A 153 -14.62 -4.42 -0.41
C VAL A 153 -15.82 -3.52 -0.10
N PHE A 154 -15.95 -2.32 -0.69
CA PHE A 154 -16.97 -1.32 -0.32
C PHE A 154 -17.97 -0.99 -1.40
N GLY A 155 -17.77 -1.46 -2.61
CA GLY A 155 -18.73 -1.29 -3.71
C GLY A 155 -20.07 -1.95 -3.40
N LYS A 156 -21.15 -1.40 -3.96
CA LYS A 156 -22.50 -1.93 -3.73
C LYS A 156 -22.62 -3.41 -4.06
N ASP A 157 -21.91 -3.87 -5.10
CA ASP A 157 -21.96 -5.24 -5.60
C ASP A 157 -20.85 -6.14 -5.01
N ALA A 158 -19.98 -5.61 -4.14
CA ALA A 158 -18.80 -6.32 -3.64
C ALA A 158 -19.12 -7.66 -2.93
N PHE A 159 -20.28 -7.73 -2.29
CA PHE A 159 -20.76 -8.94 -1.57
C PHE A 159 -22.00 -9.56 -2.21
N GLU A 160 -22.34 -9.18 -3.44
CA GLU A 160 -23.46 -9.75 -4.20
C GLU A 160 -22.98 -10.89 -5.09
N THR A 161 -23.77 -11.95 -5.20
CA THR A 161 -23.53 -13.06 -6.13
C THR A 161 -24.73 -13.27 -7.03
N GLY A 162 -24.51 -13.33 -8.33
CA GLY A 162 -25.55 -13.46 -9.35
C GLY A 162 -25.85 -14.90 -9.78
N THR A 163 -25.15 -15.90 -9.26
CA THR A 163 -25.33 -17.28 -9.68
C THR A 163 -25.91 -18.17 -8.57
N GLY A 164 -26.84 -19.08 -8.92
CA GLY A 164 -27.46 -19.99 -7.96
C GLY A 164 -26.47 -20.91 -7.25
N VAL A 165 -25.38 -21.30 -7.93
CA VAL A 165 -24.32 -22.14 -7.34
C VAL A 165 -23.62 -21.39 -6.20
N HIS A 166 -23.22 -20.13 -6.42
CA HIS A 166 -22.56 -19.31 -5.41
C HIS A 166 -23.53 -18.97 -4.26
N ALA A 167 -24.78 -18.60 -4.57
CA ALA A 167 -25.79 -18.36 -3.55
C ALA A 167 -25.98 -19.58 -2.63
N SER A 168 -26.02 -20.78 -3.21
CA SER A 168 -26.12 -22.03 -2.44
C SER A 168 -24.90 -22.25 -1.54
N ALA A 169 -23.69 -21.90 -2.00
CA ALA A 169 -22.46 -22.00 -1.22
C ALA A 169 -22.47 -21.02 -0.04
N VAL A 170 -22.85 -19.76 -0.27
CA VAL A 170 -23.00 -18.75 0.78
C VAL A 170 -24.00 -19.19 1.84
N ILE A 171 -25.19 -19.64 1.44
CA ILE A 171 -26.22 -20.12 2.37
C ILE A 171 -25.75 -21.34 3.19
N LYS A 172 -24.99 -22.26 2.57
CA LYS A 172 -24.41 -23.42 3.28
C LYS A 172 -23.35 -23.01 4.27
N ALA A 173 -22.48 -22.03 3.92
CA ALA A 173 -21.46 -21.50 4.80
C ALA A 173 -22.10 -20.81 6.01
N MET A 174 -23.07 -19.92 5.81
CA MET A 174 -23.82 -19.27 6.87
C MET A 174 -24.47 -20.25 7.84
N LYS A 175 -25.12 -21.33 7.32
CA LYS A 175 -25.75 -22.36 8.14
C LYS A 175 -24.75 -23.15 8.99
N LYS A 176 -23.49 -23.22 8.59
CA LYS A 176 -22.39 -23.86 9.32
C LYS A 176 -21.65 -22.93 10.27
N GLY A 177 -22.03 -21.65 10.34
CA GLY A 177 -21.33 -20.63 11.10
C GLY A 177 -19.96 -20.27 10.52
N ASN A 178 -19.72 -20.58 9.25
CA ASN A 178 -18.51 -20.18 8.54
C ASN A 178 -18.78 -18.85 7.84
N GLU A 179 -17.82 -17.94 7.94
CA GLU A 179 -17.80 -16.74 7.10
C GLU A 179 -17.39 -17.12 5.68
N TRP A 180 -18.03 -16.53 4.69
CA TRP A 180 -17.71 -16.79 3.28
C TRP A 180 -16.76 -15.73 2.73
N LEU A 181 -16.44 -14.70 3.41
CA LEU A 181 -15.44 -13.63 3.10
C LEU A 181 -15.41 -12.64 4.25
#